data_5eda158f63416139ee0bb1683475cb40
#
_entry.id   5eda158f63416139ee0bb1683475cb40
#
_cell.length_a   1.000
_cell.length_b   1.000
_cell.length_c   1.000
_cell.angle_alpha   90.00
_cell.angle_beta   90.00
_cell.angle_gamma   90.00
#
_symmetry.space_group_name_H-M   'P 1'
#
loop_
_entity.id
_entity.type
_entity.pdbx_description
1 polymer ?
#
loop_
_entity_poly.entity_id
_entity_poly.type
_entity_poly.pdbx_seq_one_letter_code
_entity_poly.pdbx_strand_id
1 'polypeptide(L)'
;SQATPEALQSATQIRAAELLLSGCTTTMDHNYLWPNGCSVDDQVEAMQSMGLRFHVSRGSVTIGASQGGLTPDAVAENEADVLADSERVIGRYHDPTPGSLLQVVLAPCSPYSVSDGFMRDTAALARQHGVRLHTHLAEGRDEHAWCLENLGQTPLRHIEALGWLADD
;
A
#
# COMPACT_ATOMS: atom_id res chain seq x y z
N SER A 1 17.87 -0.69 7.94
CA SER A 1 17.45 0.67 7.59
C SER A 1 17.77 1.63 8.72
N GLN A 2 18.16 2.87 8.39
CA GLN A 2 18.35 3.97 9.36
C GLN A 2 17.18 4.97 9.29
N ALA A 3 16.09 4.62 8.57
CA ALA A 3 14.92 5.46 8.50
C ALA A 3 14.28 5.59 9.90
N THR A 4 13.95 6.83 10.26
CA THR A 4 13.18 7.17 11.47
C THR A 4 11.91 7.90 11.07
N PRO A 5 10.90 8.04 11.95
CA PRO A 5 9.71 8.84 11.68
C PRO A 5 10.03 10.25 11.17
N GLU A 6 10.98 10.95 11.78
CA GLU A 6 11.38 12.29 11.37
C GLU A 6 12.05 12.32 9.98
N ALA A 7 12.82 11.27 9.66
CA ALA A 7 13.43 11.13 8.33
C ALA A 7 12.36 10.86 7.27
N LEU A 8 11.35 10.03 7.58
CA LEU A 8 10.21 9.76 6.71
C LEU A 8 9.39 11.04 6.47
N GLN A 9 9.07 11.79 7.52
CA GLN A 9 8.35 13.07 7.41
C GLN A 9 9.12 14.07 6.53
N SER A 10 10.42 14.25 6.78
CA SER A 10 11.26 15.16 6.01
C SER A 10 11.35 14.76 4.53
N ALA A 11 11.53 13.47 4.23
CA ALA A 11 11.57 12.96 2.86
C ALA A 11 10.23 13.18 2.15
N THR A 12 9.12 12.93 2.84
CA THR A 12 7.76 13.16 2.33
C THR A 12 7.52 14.64 2.03
N GLN A 13 7.93 15.56 2.91
CA GLN A 13 7.79 17.00 2.68
C GLN A 13 8.63 17.48 1.49
N ILE A 14 9.89 17.02 1.38
CA ILE A 14 10.76 17.36 0.23
C ILE A 14 10.11 16.90 -1.06
N ARG A 15 9.61 15.66 -1.10
CA ARG A 15 8.95 15.12 -2.29
C ARG A 15 7.67 15.88 -2.63
N ALA A 16 6.87 16.24 -1.62
CA ALA A 16 5.68 17.05 -1.81
C ALA A 16 6.02 18.45 -2.39
N ALA A 17 7.07 19.08 -1.90
CA ALA A 17 7.55 20.37 -2.41
C ALA A 17 7.98 20.28 -3.88
N GLU A 18 8.76 19.26 -4.25
CA GLU A 18 9.16 19.01 -5.63
C GLU A 18 7.96 18.83 -6.57
N LEU A 19 6.97 18.05 -6.14
CA LEU A 19 5.74 17.81 -6.90
C LEU A 19 4.95 19.11 -7.08
N LEU A 20 4.74 19.88 -6.01
CA LEU A 20 4.03 21.17 -6.09
C LEU A 20 4.75 22.16 -6.99
N LEU A 21 6.07 22.27 -6.91
CA LEU A 21 6.87 23.16 -7.78
C LEU A 21 6.83 22.72 -9.24
N SER A 22 6.63 21.44 -9.52
CA SER A 22 6.44 20.93 -10.89
C SER A 22 5.00 21.11 -11.42
N GLY A 23 4.08 21.64 -10.61
CA GLY A 23 2.67 21.83 -10.97
C GLY A 23 1.77 20.62 -10.66
N CYS A 24 2.29 19.59 -10.00
CA CYS A 24 1.51 18.45 -9.55
C CYS A 24 0.65 18.84 -8.37
N THR A 25 -0.66 18.63 -8.45
CA THR A 25 -1.63 18.98 -7.39
C THR A 25 -2.22 17.76 -6.67
N THR A 26 -1.97 16.57 -7.18
CA THR A 26 -2.47 15.32 -6.62
C THR A 26 -1.41 14.25 -6.80
N THR A 27 -1.13 13.50 -5.75
CA THR A 27 -0.19 12.37 -5.79
C THR A 27 -0.70 11.18 -4.99
N MET A 28 -0.12 10.04 -5.27
CA MET A 28 -0.23 8.82 -4.49
C MET A 28 1.19 8.30 -4.27
N ASP A 29 1.43 7.65 -3.15
CA ASP A 29 2.63 6.82 -2.97
C ASP A 29 2.27 5.35 -2.79
N HIS A 30 3.27 4.47 -2.82
CA HIS A 30 3.13 3.08 -2.43
C HIS A 30 4.22 2.72 -1.43
N ASN A 31 4.10 3.24 -0.20
CA ASN A 31 4.98 2.85 0.90
C ASN A 31 4.44 1.59 1.56
N TYR A 32 5.24 0.55 1.62
CA TYR A 32 4.91 -0.76 2.19
C TYR A 32 5.95 -1.27 3.19
N LEU A 33 6.91 -0.41 3.57
CA LEU A 33 7.93 -0.72 4.57
C LEU A 33 7.91 0.32 5.69
N TRP A 34 7.70 -0.15 6.92
CA TRP A 34 7.53 0.69 8.11
C TRP A 34 8.62 0.37 9.17
N PRO A 35 9.91 0.60 8.88
CA PRO A 35 10.99 0.28 9.82
C PRO A 35 11.03 1.27 10.98
N ASN A 36 11.55 0.82 12.13
CA ASN A 36 11.93 1.66 13.27
C ASN A 36 10.81 2.57 13.81
N GLY A 37 9.57 2.09 13.78
CA GLY A 37 8.41 2.85 14.27
C GLY A 37 7.85 3.88 13.29
N CYS A 38 8.31 3.90 12.03
CA CYS A 38 7.66 4.64 10.98
C CYS A 38 6.22 4.14 10.77
N SER A 39 5.32 5.02 10.41
CA SER A 39 3.90 4.74 10.23
C SER A 39 3.27 5.55 9.09
N VAL A 40 2.07 5.20 8.71
CA VAL A 40 1.24 6.00 7.79
C VAL A 40 0.99 7.40 8.35
N ASP A 41 0.83 7.52 9.68
CA ASP A 41 0.57 8.80 10.34
C ASP A 41 1.68 9.81 10.04
N ASP A 42 2.95 9.40 10.01
CA ASP A 42 4.08 10.27 9.70
C ASP A 42 4.00 10.86 8.28
N GLN A 43 3.59 10.06 7.31
CA GLN A 43 3.40 10.54 5.93
C GLN A 43 2.20 11.46 5.81
N VAL A 44 1.09 11.12 6.47
CA VAL A 44 -0.13 11.94 6.46
C VAL A 44 0.16 13.32 7.05
N GLU A 45 0.79 13.39 8.22
CA GLU A 45 1.14 14.67 8.86
C GLU A 45 2.04 15.52 7.96
N ALA A 46 3.04 14.92 7.36
CA ALA A 46 3.94 15.60 6.44
C ALA A 46 3.20 16.15 5.20
N MET A 47 2.36 15.35 4.55
CA MET A 47 1.61 15.77 3.36
C MET A 47 0.56 16.83 3.67
N GLN A 48 -0.15 16.70 4.79
CA GLN A 48 -1.13 17.71 5.22
C GLN A 48 -0.47 19.06 5.45
N SER A 49 0.74 19.10 6.01
CA SER A 49 1.50 20.35 6.21
C SER A 49 1.86 21.06 4.91
N MET A 50 1.94 20.32 3.80
CA MET A 50 2.28 20.83 2.46
C MET A 50 1.06 21.24 1.64
N GLY A 51 -0.15 20.80 2.00
CA GLY A 51 -1.39 21.11 1.29
C GLY A 51 -1.52 20.44 -0.08
N LEU A 52 -0.74 19.40 -0.36
CA LEU A 52 -0.85 18.59 -1.58
C LEU A 52 -1.97 17.54 -1.40
N ARG A 53 -2.81 17.36 -2.41
CA ARG A 53 -3.81 16.29 -2.40
C ARG A 53 -3.10 14.94 -2.47
N PHE A 54 -3.41 14.07 -1.51
CA PHE A 54 -2.67 12.84 -1.30
C PHE A 54 -3.58 11.62 -1.14
N HIS A 55 -3.33 10.58 -1.92
CA HIS A 55 -3.85 9.25 -1.70
C HIS A 55 -2.78 8.44 -0.97
N VAL A 56 -2.92 8.38 0.36
CA VAL A 56 -1.97 7.65 1.19
C VAL A 56 -2.21 6.15 1.09
N SER A 57 -1.16 5.40 0.83
CA SER A 57 -1.25 3.93 0.85
C SER A 57 -0.98 3.38 2.25
N ARG A 58 -1.89 2.51 2.75
CA ARG A 58 -1.51 1.56 3.79
C ARG A 58 -0.94 0.33 3.08
N GLY A 59 0.31 0.48 2.66
CA GLY A 59 1.06 -0.61 2.04
C GLY A 59 1.58 -1.61 3.06
N SER A 60 1.85 -2.84 2.62
CA SER A 60 2.31 -3.92 3.50
C SER A 60 3.09 -4.99 2.76
N VAL A 61 3.97 -5.67 3.50
CA VAL A 61 4.62 -6.93 3.14
C VAL A 61 4.49 -7.86 4.34
N THR A 62 4.02 -9.09 4.13
CA THR A 62 3.78 -10.05 5.22
C THR A 62 4.57 -11.34 5.06
N ILE A 63 5.12 -11.61 3.86
CA ILE A 63 5.96 -12.77 3.58
C ILE A 63 7.42 -12.34 3.57
N GLY A 64 8.16 -12.69 4.62
CA GLY A 64 9.59 -12.41 4.75
C GLY A 64 10.49 -13.43 4.05
N ALA A 65 11.79 -13.17 4.03
CA ALA A 65 12.78 -14.01 3.35
C ALA A 65 12.81 -15.45 3.89
N SER A 66 12.59 -15.66 5.18
CA SER A 66 12.52 -17.00 5.79
C SER A 66 11.30 -17.81 5.31
N GLN A 67 10.29 -17.15 4.75
CA GLN A 67 9.08 -17.75 4.19
C GLN A 67 9.08 -17.79 2.66
N GLY A 68 10.23 -17.47 2.04
CA GLY A 68 10.39 -17.45 0.59
C GLY A 68 10.08 -16.11 -0.08
N GLY A 69 9.80 -15.06 0.69
CA GLY A 69 9.66 -13.68 0.19
C GLY A 69 10.99 -13.01 -0.13
N LEU A 70 10.93 -11.84 -0.73
CA LEU A 70 12.11 -11.03 -1.09
C LEU A 70 12.53 -10.04 -0.01
N THR A 71 11.63 -9.76 0.93
CA THR A 71 11.81 -8.73 1.96
C THR A 71 12.43 -9.33 3.22
N PRO A 72 13.37 -8.65 3.91
CA PRO A 72 13.89 -9.11 5.19
C PRO A 72 12.78 -9.32 6.22
N ASP A 73 12.84 -10.39 7.00
CA ASP A 73 11.82 -10.72 8.02
C ASP A 73 11.57 -9.58 9.03
N ALA A 74 12.60 -8.78 9.30
CA ALA A 74 12.51 -7.65 10.25
C ALA A 74 11.53 -6.52 9.84
N VAL A 75 11.06 -6.52 8.60
CA VAL A 75 10.11 -5.53 8.07
C VAL A 75 8.85 -6.18 7.50
N ALA A 76 8.74 -7.50 7.59
CA ALA A 76 7.50 -8.22 7.32
C ALA A 76 6.54 -8.05 8.51
N GLU A 77 5.29 -7.73 8.23
CA GLU A 77 4.26 -7.45 9.23
C GLU A 77 3.35 -8.66 9.44
N ASN A 78 2.63 -8.69 10.57
CA ASN A 78 1.57 -9.66 10.80
C ASN A 78 0.29 -9.22 10.05
N GLU A 79 -0.36 -10.13 9.32
CA GLU A 79 -1.53 -9.81 8.49
C GLU A 79 -2.72 -9.28 9.29
N ALA A 80 -2.99 -9.84 10.48
CA ALA A 80 -4.08 -9.37 11.32
C ALA A 80 -3.82 -7.95 11.85
N ASP A 81 -2.57 -7.65 12.22
CA ASP A 81 -2.19 -6.32 12.67
C ASP A 81 -2.29 -5.29 11.52
N VAL A 82 -1.92 -5.69 10.29
CA VAL A 82 -2.06 -4.82 9.10
C VAL A 82 -3.53 -4.52 8.81
N LEU A 83 -4.43 -5.50 8.88
CA LEU A 83 -5.86 -5.28 8.69
C LEU A 83 -6.45 -4.34 9.75
N ALA A 84 -6.10 -4.56 11.01
CA ALA A 84 -6.53 -3.70 12.12
C ALA A 84 -6.02 -2.26 11.96
N ASP A 85 -4.75 -2.09 11.58
CA ASP A 85 -4.18 -0.77 11.30
C ASP A 85 -4.81 -0.11 10.06
N SER A 86 -5.10 -0.90 9.02
CA SER A 86 -5.81 -0.42 7.83
C SER A 86 -7.18 0.17 8.18
N GLU A 87 -7.96 -0.53 9.01
CA GLU A 87 -9.25 -0.04 9.49
C GLU A 87 -9.10 1.24 10.32
N ARG A 88 -8.10 1.30 11.21
CA ARG A 88 -7.76 2.49 11.99
C ARG A 88 -7.42 3.69 11.10
N VAL A 89 -6.55 3.49 10.11
CA VAL A 89 -6.10 4.54 9.18
C VAL A 89 -7.26 5.04 8.33
N ILE A 90 -8.11 4.15 7.83
CA ILE A 90 -9.33 4.54 7.10
C ILE A 90 -10.24 5.38 8.00
N GLY A 91 -10.58 4.90 9.18
CA GLY A 91 -11.46 5.59 10.11
C GLY A 91 -10.94 6.97 10.57
N ARG A 92 -9.61 7.13 10.60
CA ARG A 92 -8.98 8.39 11.04
C ARG A 92 -8.80 9.40 9.91
N TYR A 93 -8.51 8.97 8.70
CA TYR A 93 -7.97 9.84 7.66
C TYR A 93 -8.75 9.84 6.34
N HIS A 94 -9.56 8.81 6.05
CA HIS A 94 -10.22 8.74 4.76
C HIS A 94 -11.35 9.75 4.66
N ASP A 95 -11.27 10.66 3.69
CA ASP A 95 -12.35 11.56 3.32
C ASP A 95 -12.85 11.16 1.91
N PRO A 96 -14.05 10.54 1.81
CA PRO A 96 -14.62 10.09 0.54
C PRO A 96 -15.13 11.24 -0.35
N THR A 97 -15.11 12.49 0.14
CA THR A 97 -15.61 13.63 -0.63
C THR A 97 -14.80 13.82 -1.92
N PRO A 98 -15.46 13.95 -3.08
CA PRO A 98 -14.74 14.24 -4.33
C PRO A 98 -13.85 15.47 -4.22
N GLY A 99 -12.57 15.31 -4.52
CA GLY A 99 -11.57 16.39 -4.44
C GLY A 99 -11.01 16.67 -3.05
N SER A 100 -11.33 15.84 -2.05
CA SER A 100 -10.72 15.89 -0.71
C SER A 100 -9.18 15.89 -0.78
N LEU A 101 -8.55 16.47 0.24
CA LEU A 101 -7.09 16.53 0.30
C LEU A 101 -6.47 15.20 0.71
N LEU A 102 -7.22 14.31 1.34
CA LEU A 102 -6.68 13.04 1.84
C LEU A 102 -7.64 11.89 1.62
N GLN A 103 -7.19 10.87 0.90
CA GLN A 103 -7.88 9.59 0.76
C GLN A 103 -6.94 8.45 1.11
N VAL A 104 -7.47 7.38 1.68
CA VAL A 104 -6.71 6.17 2.02
C VAL A 104 -6.89 5.15 0.90
N VAL A 105 -5.82 4.41 0.61
CA VAL A 105 -5.77 3.29 -0.31
C VAL A 105 -5.17 2.10 0.41
N LEU A 106 -5.74 0.91 0.29
CA LEU A 106 -5.13 -0.31 0.81
C LEU A 106 -4.22 -0.91 -0.26
N ALA A 107 -2.96 -1.16 0.11
CA ALA A 107 -1.93 -1.39 -0.88
C ALA A 107 -0.92 -2.49 -0.49
N PRO A 108 -1.32 -3.78 -0.40
CA PRO A 108 -0.37 -4.88 -0.35
C PRO A 108 0.67 -4.73 -1.46
N CYS A 109 1.96 -4.92 -1.15
CA CYS A 109 3.05 -4.63 -2.09
C CYS A 109 2.87 -5.36 -3.42
N SER A 110 2.65 -6.67 -3.35
CA SER A 110 2.37 -7.51 -4.53
C SER A 110 1.67 -8.80 -4.09
N PRO A 111 1.03 -9.55 -5.01
CA PRO A 111 0.44 -10.86 -4.68
C PRO A 111 1.43 -11.91 -4.18
N TYR A 112 2.73 -11.65 -4.28
CA TYR A 112 3.79 -12.58 -3.82
C TYR A 112 4.43 -12.17 -2.50
N SER A 113 4.13 -10.96 -2.05
CA SER A 113 4.67 -10.40 -0.81
C SER A 113 3.72 -10.54 0.38
N VAL A 114 2.54 -11.08 0.14
CA VAL A 114 1.48 -11.34 1.12
C VAL A 114 0.75 -12.65 0.79
N SER A 115 -0.05 -13.18 1.72
CA SER A 115 -0.85 -14.37 1.43
C SER A 115 -2.08 -14.09 0.56
N ASP A 116 -2.57 -15.12 -0.16
CA ASP A 116 -3.84 -15.06 -0.88
C ASP A 116 -5.03 -14.74 0.04
N GLY A 117 -4.98 -15.24 1.28
CA GLY A 117 -5.98 -14.93 2.30
C GLY A 117 -6.02 -13.44 2.60
N PHE A 118 -4.85 -12.87 2.85
CA PHE A 118 -4.72 -11.44 3.12
C PHE A 118 -5.14 -10.56 1.93
N MET A 119 -4.85 -10.97 0.69
CA MET A 119 -5.34 -10.28 -0.50
C MET A 119 -6.88 -10.23 -0.55
N ARG A 120 -7.56 -11.36 -0.25
CA ARG A 120 -9.04 -11.43 -0.19
C ARG A 120 -9.60 -10.56 0.93
N ASP A 121 -9.00 -10.62 2.12
CA ASP A 121 -9.45 -9.86 3.29
C ASP A 121 -9.26 -8.36 3.07
N THR A 122 -8.15 -7.97 2.45
CA THR A 122 -7.89 -6.57 2.06
C THR A 122 -8.93 -6.07 1.04
N ALA A 123 -9.28 -6.88 0.04
CA ALA A 123 -10.31 -6.53 -0.93
C ALA A 123 -11.70 -6.39 -0.27
N ALA A 124 -12.04 -7.29 0.66
CA ALA A 124 -13.28 -7.20 1.42
C ALA A 124 -13.34 -5.94 2.29
N LEU A 125 -12.26 -5.63 3.00
CA LEU A 125 -12.15 -4.43 3.83
C LEU A 125 -12.26 -3.15 3.00
N ALA A 126 -11.59 -3.11 1.84
CA ALA A 126 -11.68 -1.96 0.93
C ALA A 126 -13.12 -1.69 0.46
N ARG A 127 -13.86 -2.74 0.07
CA ARG A 127 -15.28 -2.60 -0.32
C ARG A 127 -16.16 -2.14 0.84
N GLN A 128 -15.95 -2.73 2.03
CA GLN A 128 -16.70 -2.36 3.22
C GLN A 128 -16.62 -0.86 3.51
N HIS A 129 -15.46 -0.25 3.28
CA HIS A 129 -15.19 1.15 3.58
C HIS A 129 -15.23 2.08 2.34
N GLY A 130 -15.44 1.54 1.15
CA GLY A 130 -15.46 2.33 -0.09
C GLY A 130 -14.09 2.96 -0.43
N VAL A 131 -12.99 2.33 -0.02
CA VAL A 131 -11.62 2.76 -0.35
C VAL A 131 -11.05 1.97 -1.53
N ARG A 132 -10.05 2.54 -2.19
CA ARG A 132 -9.42 1.93 -3.36
C ARG A 132 -8.37 0.90 -2.96
N LEU A 133 -8.09 0.00 -3.89
CA LEU A 133 -7.01 -0.98 -3.84
C LEU A 133 -5.87 -0.59 -4.78
N HIS A 134 -4.66 -0.91 -4.40
CA HIS A 134 -3.47 -0.77 -5.22
C HIS A 134 -2.48 -1.91 -4.94
N THR A 135 -1.76 -2.36 -5.95
CA THR A 135 -0.68 -3.35 -5.81
C THR A 135 0.26 -3.28 -7.02
N HIS A 136 1.49 -3.78 -6.88
CA HIS A 136 2.33 -4.06 -8.05
C HIS A 136 1.85 -5.36 -8.70
N LEU A 137 1.69 -5.33 -10.02
CA LEU A 137 1.18 -6.49 -10.77
C LEU A 137 1.76 -6.52 -12.17
N ALA A 138 2.13 -7.71 -12.63
CA ALA A 138 2.69 -7.95 -13.96
C ALA A 138 3.92 -7.05 -14.26
N GLU A 139 4.74 -6.83 -13.24
CA GLU A 139 5.90 -5.94 -13.28
C GLU A 139 6.98 -6.42 -14.23
N GLY A 140 7.17 -7.75 -14.32
CA GLY A 140 8.18 -8.35 -15.16
C GLY A 140 7.78 -9.67 -15.80
N ARG A 141 8.60 -10.12 -16.76
CA ARG A 141 8.40 -11.43 -17.42
C ARG A 141 8.56 -12.59 -16.46
N ASP A 142 9.43 -12.43 -15.47
CA ASP A 142 9.71 -13.47 -14.48
C ASP A 142 8.50 -13.71 -13.58
N GLU A 143 7.80 -12.66 -13.19
CA GLU A 143 6.53 -12.75 -12.47
C GLU A 143 5.47 -13.52 -13.28
N HIS A 144 5.33 -13.19 -14.56
CA HIS A 144 4.38 -13.87 -15.44
C HIS A 144 4.71 -15.38 -15.57
N ALA A 145 5.99 -15.70 -15.77
CA ALA A 145 6.44 -17.09 -15.88
C ALA A 145 6.21 -17.84 -14.56
N TRP A 146 6.55 -17.25 -13.44
CA TRP A 146 6.35 -17.82 -12.11
C TRP A 146 4.85 -18.11 -11.84
N CYS A 147 3.96 -17.18 -12.19
CA CYS A 147 2.52 -17.39 -12.04
C CYS A 147 2.01 -18.55 -12.85
N LEU A 148 2.42 -18.67 -14.11
CA LEU A 148 2.01 -19.79 -14.95
C LEU A 148 2.53 -21.12 -14.41
N GLU A 149 3.77 -21.17 -13.93
CA GLU A 149 4.40 -22.38 -13.41
C GLU A 149 3.82 -22.80 -12.05
N ASN A 150 3.61 -21.85 -11.13
CA ASN A 150 3.24 -22.18 -9.74
C ASN A 150 1.74 -22.07 -9.46
N LEU A 151 1.00 -21.23 -10.19
CA LEU A 151 -0.43 -20.98 -9.99
C LEU A 151 -1.29 -21.46 -11.18
N GLY A 152 -0.68 -21.85 -12.31
CA GLY A 152 -1.40 -22.27 -13.52
C GLY A 152 -2.19 -21.16 -14.20
N GLN A 153 -1.96 -19.88 -13.86
CA GLN A 153 -2.71 -18.73 -14.36
C GLN A 153 -1.82 -17.49 -14.45
N THR A 154 -2.28 -16.49 -15.21
CA THR A 154 -1.55 -15.21 -15.32
C THR A 154 -1.73 -14.36 -14.05
N PRO A 155 -0.84 -13.37 -13.77
CA PRO A 155 -0.97 -12.46 -12.63
C PRO A 155 -2.36 -11.81 -12.55
N LEU A 156 -2.88 -11.34 -13.68
CA LEU A 156 -4.20 -10.71 -13.73
C LEU A 156 -5.34 -11.67 -13.35
N ARG A 157 -5.28 -12.91 -13.85
CA ARG A 157 -6.28 -13.93 -13.50
C ARG A 157 -6.19 -14.34 -12.04
N HIS A 158 -4.98 -14.32 -11.48
CA HIS A 158 -4.79 -14.59 -10.06
C HIS A 158 -5.49 -13.54 -9.19
N ILE A 159 -5.25 -12.26 -9.40
CA ILE A 159 -5.92 -11.21 -8.60
C ILE A 159 -7.43 -11.13 -8.85
N GLU A 160 -7.89 -11.45 -10.06
CA GLU A 160 -9.32 -11.60 -10.36
C GLU A 160 -9.95 -12.69 -9.48
N ALA A 161 -9.30 -13.87 -9.37
CA ALA A 161 -9.74 -14.96 -8.50
C ALA A 161 -9.69 -14.61 -7.00
N LEU A 162 -8.88 -13.63 -6.60
CA LEU A 162 -8.81 -13.08 -5.25
C LEU A 162 -9.83 -11.97 -5.00
N GLY A 163 -10.65 -11.62 -5.99
CA GLY A 163 -11.71 -10.65 -5.86
C GLY A 163 -11.27 -9.19 -6.02
N TRP A 164 -10.13 -8.92 -6.64
CA TRP A 164 -9.58 -7.57 -6.81
C TRP A 164 -10.16 -6.81 -8.01
N LEU A 165 -10.75 -7.52 -8.97
CA LEU A 165 -11.34 -6.94 -10.17
C LEU A 165 -12.85 -7.09 -10.09
N ALA A 166 -13.48 -6.30 -9.26
CA ALA A 166 -14.94 -6.22 -9.17
C ALA A 166 -15.44 -4.93 -9.83
N ASP A 167 -16.70 -4.94 -10.24
CA ASP A 167 -17.37 -3.82 -10.94
C ASP A 167 -17.91 -2.74 -9.99
N ASP A 168 -17.45 -2.71 -8.75
CA ASP A 168 -17.90 -1.82 -7.66
C ASP A 168 -16.96 -0.65 -7.35
#